data_bcebcc075daeed4014855eb534f275bb
#
_entry.id   bcebcc075daeed4014855eb534f275bb
#
_cell.length_a   1.000
_cell.length_b   1.000
_cell.length_c   1.000
_cell.angle_alpha   90.00
_cell.angle_beta   90.00
_cell.angle_gamma   90.00
#
_symmetry.space_group_name_H-M   'P 1'
#
loop_
_entity.id
_entity.type
_entity.pdbx_description
1 polymer ?
#
loop_
_entity_poly.entity_id
_entity_poly.type
_entity_poly.pdbx_seq_one_letter_code
_entity_poly.pdbx_strand_id
1 'polypeptide(L)'
;MVKQILDYTDDEIRDLALKVVNNNFVVLHEQNLTQAQHIEACKRFGKMDRNEYFMNPVDAREISIVSGQRNEKGKRIGMFGDTELEWHQNGSARHEFEDVIVSLYCVEECIDTVLSICSQVDCFAELSEERQNYFREFDIHLDHVHDAIYSISEHDSEDDPEPSNEIRTGIKHYRDKNANNHHEDLDRRKLVGVHPVDGREYLYFCVPFMVGASRNGVRLTNHEFKHFKDDLWQTLFKSKYMQHHVFRRGDILIMD
;
A
#
# COMPACT_ATOMS: atom_id res chain seq x y z
N MET A 1 24.31 21.34 -2.93
CA MET A 1 22.98 21.25 -3.58
C MET A 1 22.67 19.76 -3.65
N VAL A 2 21.51 19.34 -3.16
CA VAL A 2 21.09 17.94 -3.19
C VAL A 2 20.73 17.57 -4.64
N LYS A 3 21.13 16.38 -5.09
CA LYS A 3 20.83 15.88 -6.42
C LYS A 3 19.33 15.58 -6.53
N GLN A 4 18.67 16.14 -7.52
CA GLN A 4 17.26 15.88 -7.78
C GLN A 4 17.10 14.54 -8.51
N ILE A 5 16.01 13.81 -8.25
CA ILE A 5 15.78 12.49 -8.86
C ILE A 5 15.75 12.54 -10.39
N LEU A 6 15.33 13.64 -10.97
CA LEU A 6 15.33 13.85 -12.43
C LEU A 6 16.74 13.94 -13.02
N ASP A 7 17.75 14.30 -12.20
CA ASP A 7 19.15 14.39 -12.63
C ASP A 7 19.89 13.04 -12.52
N TYR A 8 19.23 11.99 -12.04
CA TYR A 8 19.81 10.65 -11.96
C TYR A 8 19.94 10.06 -13.35
N THR A 9 21.03 9.37 -13.62
CA THR A 9 21.18 8.53 -14.82
C THR A 9 20.29 7.29 -14.72
N ASP A 10 20.12 6.56 -15.82
CA ASP A 10 19.34 5.31 -15.79
C ASP A 10 20.02 4.22 -14.96
N ASP A 11 21.35 4.20 -14.91
CA ASP A 11 22.09 3.30 -14.03
C ASP A 11 21.84 3.64 -12.55
N GLU A 12 21.85 4.92 -12.19
CA GLU A 12 21.54 5.35 -10.82
C GLU A 12 20.09 5.07 -10.42
N ILE A 13 19.12 5.15 -11.33
CA ILE A 13 17.73 4.76 -11.08
C ILE A 13 17.64 3.23 -10.87
N ARG A 14 18.38 2.46 -11.66
CA ARG A 14 18.44 1.00 -11.49
C ARG A 14 19.05 0.62 -10.15
N ASP A 15 20.15 1.27 -9.75
CA ASP A 15 20.77 1.09 -8.45
C ASP A 15 19.83 1.50 -7.31
N LEU A 16 19.05 2.57 -7.51
CA LEU A 16 18.06 3.02 -6.54
C LEU A 16 16.94 1.98 -6.37
N ALA A 17 16.42 1.41 -7.48
CA ALA A 17 15.42 0.36 -7.43
C ALA A 17 15.95 -0.88 -6.69
N LEU A 18 17.19 -1.31 -6.94
CA LEU A 18 17.80 -2.42 -6.20
C LEU A 18 17.98 -2.10 -4.70
N LYS A 19 18.27 -0.85 -4.35
CA LYS A 19 18.31 -0.43 -2.94
C LYS A 19 16.94 -0.49 -2.28
N VAL A 20 15.87 -0.12 -3.00
CA VAL A 20 14.48 -0.22 -2.51
C VAL A 20 14.17 -1.68 -2.15
N VAL A 21 14.40 -2.61 -3.06
CA VAL A 21 14.19 -4.05 -2.84
C VAL A 21 15.02 -4.58 -1.66
N ASN A 22 16.28 -4.15 -1.53
CA ASN A 22 17.16 -4.66 -0.47
C ASN A 22 16.88 -4.05 0.91
N ASN A 23 16.34 -2.82 0.97
CA ASN A 23 16.17 -2.08 2.22
C ASN A 23 14.70 -1.82 2.58
N ASN A 24 13.76 -2.35 1.80
CA ASN A 24 12.30 -2.13 1.84
C ASN A 24 11.89 -0.73 1.36
N PHE A 25 12.67 0.30 1.61
CA PHE A 25 12.45 1.64 1.08
C PHE A 25 13.74 2.48 1.04
N VAL A 26 13.68 3.56 0.30
CA VAL A 26 14.69 4.62 0.26
C VAL A 26 14.00 5.98 0.33
N VAL A 27 14.63 6.93 1.00
CA VAL A 27 14.16 8.33 1.03
C VAL A 27 15.17 9.23 0.33
N LEU A 28 14.67 10.02 -0.62
CA LEU A 28 15.41 11.12 -1.23
C LEU A 28 14.91 12.43 -0.62
N HIS A 29 15.78 13.13 0.09
CA HIS A 29 15.44 14.38 0.77
C HIS A 29 15.54 15.61 -0.16
N GLU A 30 14.93 16.70 0.25
CA GLU A 30 15.05 18.02 -0.38
C GLU A 30 14.76 18.03 -1.90
N GLN A 31 13.84 17.20 -2.33
CA GLN A 31 13.38 17.17 -3.72
C GLN A 31 12.39 18.30 -3.96
N ASN A 32 12.45 18.90 -5.12
CA ASN A 32 11.57 20.00 -5.52
C ASN A 32 10.99 19.72 -6.91
N LEU A 33 9.89 19.00 -6.94
CA LEU A 33 9.25 18.54 -8.16
C LEU A 33 7.84 19.12 -8.29
N THR A 34 7.48 19.47 -9.50
CA THR A 34 6.07 19.61 -9.87
C THR A 34 5.42 18.22 -9.94
N GLN A 35 4.10 18.17 -9.93
CA GLN A 35 3.34 16.94 -10.10
C GLN A 35 3.72 16.16 -11.38
N ALA A 36 3.86 16.87 -12.51
CA ALA A 36 4.29 16.26 -13.77
C ALA A 36 5.71 15.67 -13.68
N GLN A 37 6.62 16.35 -13.00
CA GLN A 37 7.98 15.89 -12.78
C GLN A 37 8.04 14.66 -11.83
N HIS A 38 7.16 14.59 -10.83
CA HIS A 38 7.05 13.40 -9.99
C HIS A 38 6.57 12.20 -10.81
N ILE A 39 5.56 12.37 -11.65
CA ILE A 39 5.09 11.31 -12.58
C ILE A 39 6.25 10.89 -13.52
N GLU A 40 7.00 11.82 -14.08
CA GLU A 40 8.14 11.53 -14.94
C GLU A 40 9.22 10.72 -14.22
N ALA A 41 9.56 11.11 -12.99
CA ALA A 41 10.50 10.38 -12.16
C ALA A 41 10.02 8.94 -11.88
N CYS A 42 8.75 8.76 -11.52
CA CYS A 42 8.18 7.44 -11.25
C CYS A 42 8.14 6.53 -12.48
N LYS A 43 7.89 7.06 -13.68
CA LYS A 43 7.93 6.30 -14.96
C LYS A 43 9.27 5.63 -15.22
N ARG A 44 10.35 6.11 -14.62
CA ARG A 44 11.69 5.52 -14.77
C ARG A 44 11.87 4.21 -14.01
N PHE A 45 10.98 3.93 -13.04
CA PHE A 45 10.95 2.64 -12.34
C PHE A 45 10.07 1.60 -13.04
N GLY A 46 9.19 2.02 -13.93
CA GLY A 46 8.32 1.11 -14.65
C GLY A 46 7.03 1.77 -15.15
N LYS A 47 6.09 0.94 -15.58
CA LYS A 47 4.80 1.41 -16.03
C LYS A 47 3.99 1.95 -14.86
N MET A 48 3.55 3.20 -14.99
CA MET A 48 2.65 3.80 -14.02
C MET A 48 1.26 3.15 -14.06
N ASP A 49 0.75 2.90 -12.88
CA ASP A 49 -0.65 2.54 -12.73
C ASP A 49 -1.57 3.77 -12.80
N ARG A 50 -2.79 3.55 -13.25
CA ARG A 50 -3.87 4.52 -13.20
C ARG A 50 -4.94 4.03 -12.24
N ASN A 51 -4.87 4.52 -11.04
CA ASN A 51 -5.84 4.14 -10.04
C ASN A 51 -7.08 5.04 -10.13
N GLU A 52 -8.13 4.53 -10.76
CA GLU A 52 -9.40 5.26 -10.94
C GLU A 52 -10.27 5.25 -9.68
N TYR A 53 -9.88 4.52 -8.64
CA TYR A 53 -10.66 4.35 -7.41
C TYR A 53 -10.28 5.35 -6.31
N PHE A 54 -9.13 6.00 -6.43
CA PHE A 54 -8.64 6.95 -5.45
C PHE A 54 -8.91 8.40 -5.87
N MET A 55 -8.68 9.32 -4.95
CA MET A 55 -8.75 10.75 -5.24
C MET A 55 -7.53 11.16 -6.04
N ASN A 56 -7.76 11.53 -7.29
CA ASN A 56 -6.73 11.92 -8.23
C ASN A 56 -6.99 13.34 -8.72
N PRO A 57 -5.95 14.11 -9.03
CA PRO A 57 -6.10 15.32 -9.82
C PRO A 57 -6.78 15.01 -11.17
N VAL A 58 -7.60 15.92 -11.67
CA VAL A 58 -8.37 15.70 -12.91
C VAL A 58 -7.46 15.39 -14.10
N ASP A 59 -6.30 16.00 -14.12
CA ASP A 59 -5.30 15.94 -15.21
C ASP A 59 -4.15 14.95 -14.93
N ALA A 60 -4.14 14.29 -13.76
CA ALA A 60 -3.06 13.37 -13.37
C ALA A 60 -3.60 12.14 -12.63
N ARG A 61 -4.13 11.20 -13.37
CA ARG A 61 -4.71 9.96 -12.83
C ARG A 61 -3.69 8.96 -12.29
N GLU A 62 -2.43 9.18 -12.58
CA GLU A 62 -1.31 8.41 -12.07
C GLU A 62 -0.94 8.76 -10.62
N ILE A 63 -1.49 9.86 -10.10
CA ILE A 63 -1.24 10.32 -8.72
C ILE A 63 -2.50 10.16 -7.89
N SER A 64 -2.33 9.64 -6.68
CA SER A 64 -3.34 9.69 -5.62
C SER A 64 -2.93 10.73 -4.59
N ILE A 65 -3.88 11.58 -4.21
CA ILE A 65 -3.64 12.61 -3.20
C ILE A 65 -3.98 12.02 -1.83
N VAL A 66 -2.98 11.94 -0.96
CA VAL A 66 -3.12 11.56 0.45
C VAL A 66 -3.10 12.85 1.27
N SER A 67 -4.23 13.22 1.86
CA SER A 67 -4.34 14.45 2.66
C SER A 67 -5.62 14.45 3.49
N GLY A 68 -5.51 14.84 4.74
CA GLY A 68 -6.67 15.17 5.60
C GLY A 68 -7.23 16.59 5.37
N GLN A 69 -6.62 17.37 4.48
CA GLN A 69 -7.01 18.77 4.26
C GLN A 69 -8.34 18.91 3.51
N ARG A 70 -8.96 20.04 3.73
CA ARG A 70 -10.17 20.47 3.04
C ARG A 70 -9.95 21.83 2.37
N ASN A 71 -10.58 22.06 1.23
CA ASN A 71 -10.54 23.35 0.56
C ASN A 71 -11.41 24.39 1.29
N GLU A 72 -11.40 25.64 0.79
CA GLU A 72 -12.17 26.75 1.34
C GLU A 72 -13.69 26.49 1.44
N LYS A 73 -14.21 25.54 0.66
CA LYS A 73 -15.63 25.13 0.66
C LYS A 73 -15.88 23.93 1.58
N GLY A 74 -14.91 23.51 2.38
CA GLY A 74 -14.99 22.35 3.28
C GLY A 74 -14.91 21.00 2.59
N LYS A 75 -14.66 20.95 1.27
CA LYS A 75 -14.56 19.70 0.53
C LYS A 75 -13.17 19.07 0.68
N ARG A 76 -13.11 17.77 0.80
CA ARG A 76 -11.85 17.02 0.84
C ARG A 76 -11.05 17.24 -0.44
N ILE A 77 -9.74 17.35 -0.29
CA ILE A 77 -8.79 17.45 -1.41
C ILE A 77 -7.91 16.20 -1.56
N GLY A 78 -8.00 15.27 -0.64
CA GLY A 78 -7.23 14.03 -0.65
C GLY A 78 -7.94 12.88 0.06
N MET A 79 -7.35 11.71 -0.08
CA MET A 79 -7.77 10.48 0.62
C MET A 79 -7.25 10.47 2.03
N PHE A 80 -7.91 9.65 2.84
CA PHE A 80 -7.64 9.44 4.25
C PHE A 80 -7.86 10.72 5.07
N GLY A 81 -8.16 10.54 6.32
CA GLY A 81 -8.31 11.63 7.26
C GLY A 81 -7.03 11.81 8.07
N ASP A 82 -7.25 12.13 9.33
CA ASP A 82 -6.26 12.30 10.38
C ASP A 82 -6.13 11.05 11.27
N THR A 83 -6.64 9.92 10.81
CA THR A 83 -6.62 8.64 11.54
C THR A 83 -5.46 7.75 11.08
N GLU A 84 -5.08 6.82 11.95
CA GLU A 84 -4.11 5.79 11.63
C GLU A 84 -4.67 4.81 10.59
N LEU A 85 -3.87 4.48 9.59
CA LEU A 85 -4.19 3.44 8.63
C LEU A 85 -3.72 2.08 9.15
N GLU A 86 -4.55 1.06 8.98
CA GLU A 86 -4.18 -0.31 9.29
C GLU A 86 -3.01 -0.80 8.42
N TRP A 87 -2.28 -1.78 8.94
CA TRP A 87 -1.21 -2.44 8.20
C TRP A 87 -1.75 -3.10 6.94
N HIS A 88 -1.28 -2.63 5.81
CA HIS A 88 -1.72 -3.09 4.49
C HIS A 88 -0.55 -3.20 3.52
N GLN A 89 -0.79 -3.84 2.41
CA GLN A 89 0.10 -3.94 1.28
C GLN A 89 -0.53 -3.21 0.09
N ASN A 90 0.19 -2.30 -0.52
CA ASN A 90 -0.29 -1.62 -1.71
C ASN A 90 -0.40 -2.60 -2.88
N GLY A 91 -1.37 -2.38 -3.78
CA GLY A 91 -1.60 -3.27 -4.91
C GLY A 91 -2.30 -4.58 -4.59
N SER A 92 -2.61 -4.88 -3.33
CA SER A 92 -3.23 -6.14 -2.90
C SER A 92 -4.58 -6.42 -3.57
N ALA A 93 -5.31 -5.38 -4.01
CA ALA A 93 -6.60 -5.50 -4.69
C ALA A 93 -6.51 -5.96 -6.15
N ARG A 94 -5.34 -6.26 -6.68
CA ARG A 94 -5.14 -6.57 -8.10
C ARG A 94 -4.41 -7.86 -8.30
N HIS A 95 -5.01 -8.78 -9.04
CA HIS A 95 -4.40 -10.06 -9.41
C HIS A 95 -3.18 -9.92 -10.33
N GLU A 96 -3.04 -8.77 -10.99
CA GLU A 96 -2.03 -8.55 -12.04
C GLU A 96 -0.77 -7.87 -11.53
N PHE A 97 -0.73 -7.49 -10.24
CA PHE A 97 0.43 -6.80 -9.66
C PHE A 97 1.34 -7.79 -8.95
N GLU A 98 2.38 -8.15 -9.64
CA GLU A 98 3.50 -8.89 -9.09
C GLU A 98 4.59 -7.95 -8.57
N ASP A 99 4.63 -6.68 -9.07
CA ASP A 99 5.70 -5.73 -8.77
C ASP A 99 5.14 -4.35 -8.51
N VAL A 100 5.04 -3.96 -7.27
CA VAL A 100 4.58 -2.63 -6.94
C VAL A 100 5.64 -1.84 -6.20
N ILE A 101 6.33 -0.97 -6.94
CA ILE A 101 7.08 0.13 -6.32
C ILE A 101 6.13 1.30 -6.12
N VAL A 102 5.98 1.73 -4.88
CA VAL A 102 5.16 2.89 -4.50
C VAL A 102 6.06 4.07 -4.18
N SER A 103 5.71 5.24 -4.71
CA SER A 103 6.39 6.49 -4.40
C SER A 103 5.44 7.43 -3.66
N LEU A 104 5.87 7.93 -2.51
CA LEU A 104 5.19 8.98 -1.75
C LEU A 104 6.03 10.24 -1.76
N TYR A 105 5.50 11.32 -2.30
CA TYR A 105 6.15 12.64 -2.32
C TYR A 105 5.48 13.60 -1.37
N CYS A 106 6.20 14.07 -0.37
CA CYS A 106 5.73 15.02 0.63
C CYS A 106 5.80 16.44 0.07
N VAL A 107 4.71 16.95 -0.46
CA VAL A 107 4.62 18.29 -1.09
C VAL A 107 4.44 19.42 -0.08
N GLU A 108 3.83 19.12 1.07
CA GLU A 108 3.60 20.07 2.17
C GLU A 108 4.16 19.52 3.47
N GLU A 109 4.40 20.39 4.42
CA GLU A 109 4.91 19.99 5.73
C GLU A 109 3.88 19.12 6.45
N CYS A 110 4.31 17.93 6.83
CA CYS A 110 3.50 17.00 7.62
C CYS A 110 3.86 17.14 9.08
N ILE A 111 2.86 17.32 9.94
CA ILE A 111 3.04 17.38 11.40
C ILE A 111 2.71 16.00 11.96
N ASP A 112 3.67 15.42 12.70
CA ASP A 112 3.52 14.14 13.40
C ASP A 112 3.09 12.95 12.50
N THR A 113 3.34 13.04 11.20
CA THR A 113 3.03 11.97 10.25
C THR A 113 4.21 10.99 10.17
N VAL A 114 3.96 9.77 10.61
CA VAL A 114 4.94 8.68 10.59
C VAL A 114 4.45 7.59 9.64
N LEU A 115 5.29 7.19 8.69
CA LEU A 115 5.09 5.95 7.94
C LEU A 115 5.90 4.83 8.60
N SER A 116 5.24 3.74 8.93
CA SER A 116 5.88 2.53 9.44
C SER A 116 5.87 1.46 8.35
N ILE A 117 7.01 0.84 8.11
CA ILE A 117 7.19 -0.22 7.12
C ILE A 117 7.70 -1.45 7.86
N CYS A 118 7.08 -2.60 7.60
CA CYS A 118 7.47 -3.88 8.18
C CYS A 118 7.98 -4.82 7.07
N SER A 119 9.23 -5.29 7.20
CA SER A 119 9.82 -6.23 6.25
C SER A 119 9.23 -7.62 6.42
N GLN A 120 8.38 -8.01 5.49
CA GLN A 120 7.79 -9.35 5.43
C GLN A 120 8.81 -10.41 4.99
N VAL A 121 9.78 -10.01 4.18
CA VAL A 121 10.90 -10.86 3.71
C VAL A 121 11.82 -11.21 4.87
N ASP A 122 12.33 -10.21 5.60
CA ASP A 122 13.26 -10.45 6.72
C ASP A 122 12.58 -11.23 7.84
N CYS A 123 11.31 -10.93 8.10
CA CYS A 123 10.51 -11.69 9.05
C CYS A 123 10.47 -13.17 8.69
N PHE A 124 10.16 -13.51 7.45
CA PHE A 124 10.04 -14.90 7.01
C PHE A 124 11.40 -15.61 7.00
N ALA A 125 12.46 -14.94 6.55
CA ALA A 125 13.80 -15.50 6.47
C ALA A 125 14.39 -15.89 7.85
N GLU A 126 14.00 -15.18 8.91
CA GLU A 126 14.46 -15.44 10.27
C GLU A 126 13.63 -16.50 11.03
N LEU A 127 12.57 -17.02 10.43
CA LEU A 127 11.80 -18.10 11.04
C LEU A 127 12.57 -19.43 10.99
N SER A 128 12.31 -20.29 11.97
CA SER A 128 12.78 -21.69 11.88
C SER A 128 12.19 -22.39 10.67
N GLU A 129 12.88 -23.38 10.13
CA GLU A 129 12.39 -24.18 9.00
C GLU A 129 11.01 -24.79 9.28
N GLU A 130 10.79 -25.27 10.51
CA GLU A 130 9.49 -25.77 10.94
C GLU A 130 8.39 -24.71 10.82
N ARG A 131 8.68 -23.47 11.23
CA ARG A 131 7.74 -22.34 11.15
C ARG A 131 7.48 -21.90 9.72
N GLN A 132 8.52 -21.85 8.91
CA GLN A 132 8.40 -21.56 7.47
C GLN A 132 7.51 -22.59 6.79
N ASN A 133 7.75 -23.89 7.04
CA ASN A 133 6.95 -24.98 6.48
C ASN A 133 5.50 -24.92 6.94
N TYR A 134 5.26 -24.59 8.22
CA TYR A 134 3.92 -24.37 8.74
C TYR A 134 3.17 -23.28 7.96
N PHE A 135 3.78 -22.13 7.72
CA PHE A 135 3.12 -21.03 6.99
C PHE A 135 2.92 -21.33 5.50
N ARG A 136 3.77 -22.12 4.88
CA ARG A 136 3.58 -22.55 3.47
C ARG A 136 2.33 -23.41 3.24
N GLU A 137 1.74 -23.97 4.31
CA GLU A 137 0.52 -24.76 4.22
C GLU A 137 -0.75 -23.92 4.07
N PHE A 138 -0.65 -22.59 4.18
CA PHE A 138 -1.81 -21.71 4.20
C PHE A 138 -2.04 -21.00 2.88
N ASP A 139 -3.32 -20.90 2.53
CA ASP A 139 -3.85 -19.94 1.58
C ASP A 139 -4.67 -18.91 2.35
N ILE A 140 -4.53 -17.63 2.00
CA ILE A 140 -5.32 -16.53 2.56
C ILE A 140 -6.47 -16.17 1.62
N HIS A 141 -7.55 -15.69 2.20
CA HIS A 141 -8.72 -15.23 1.47
C HIS A 141 -8.86 -13.73 1.68
N LEU A 142 -8.87 -12.97 0.58
CA LEU A 142 -8.93 -11.53 0.57
C LEU A 142 -10.28 -11.06 0.01
N ASP A 143 -10.91 -10.11 0.69
CA ASP A 143 -12.08 -9.40 0.21
C ASP A 143 -11.75 -7.91 0.01
N HIS A 144 -11.45 -7.55 -1.21
CA HIS A 144 -11.09 -6.18 -1.56
C HIS A 144 -12.29 -5.24 -1.71
N VAL A 145 -13.50 -5.79 -1.73
CA VAL A 145 -14.72 -4.99 -1.88
C VAL A 145 -15.17 -4.43 -0.55
N HIS A 146 -15.11 -5.26 0.50
CA HIS A 146 -15.64 -4.93 1.81
C HIS A 146 -14.86 -3.78 2.46
N ASP A 147 -13.55 -3.81 2.45
CA ASP A 147 -12.72 -2.88 3.22
C ASP A 147 -12.33 -1.61 2.45
N ALA A 148 -12.24 -1.65 1.12
CA ALA A 148 -12.14 -0.42 0.34
C ALA A 148 -13.38 0.48 0.55
N ILE A 149 -14.53 -0.11 0.84
CA ILE A 149 -15.73 0.62 1.23
C ILE A 149 -15.61 1.15 2.67
N TYR A 150 -15.08 0.36 3.61
CA TYR A 150 -14.97 0.75 5.03
C TYR A 150 -13.90 1.82 5.28
N SER A 151 -12.71 1.67 4.76
CA SER A 151 -11.63 2.67 4.93
C SER A 151 -11.97 4.04 4.33
N ILE A 152 -12.96 4.07 3.45
CA ILE A 152 -13.45 5.28 2.80
C ILE A 152 -14.74 5.77 3.47
N SER A 153 -15.59 4.88 4.00
CA SER A 153 -16.91 5.23 4.52
C SER A 153 -16.92 5.61 6.00
N GLU A 154 -15.96 5.21 6.80
CA GLU A 154 -15.86 5.69 8.20
C GLU A 154 -15.58 7.19 8.28
N HIS A 155 -15.08 7.77 7.18
CA HIS A 155 -14.74 9.20 7.09
C HIS A 155 -15.63 9.98 6.13
N ASP A 156 -16.46 9.30 5.32
CA ASP A 156 -17.46 9.93 4.48
C ASP A 156 -18.83 9.78 5.14
N SER A 157 -19.19 10.74 6.01
CA SER A 157 -20.59 10.86 6.41
C SER A 157 -21.42 11.15 5.15
N GLU A 158 -22.68 10.72 5.14
CA GLU A 158 -23.63 11.09 4.06
C GLU A 158 -23.71 12.61 3.85
N ASP A 159 -23.30 13.37 4.86
CA ASP A 159 -23.26 14.83 4.89
C ASP A 159 -21.92 15.43 4.40
N ASP A 160 -20.89 14.61 4.09
CA ASP A 160 -19.63 15.15 3.59
C ASP A 160 -19.81 15.74 2.19
N PRO A 161 -19.40 17.00 1.97
CA PRO A 161 -19.57 17.61 0.66
C PRO A 161 -18.77 16.86 -0.40
N GLU A 162 -19.34 16.75 -1.60
CA GLU A 162 -18.67 16.17 -2.77
C GLU A 162 -17.26 16.75 -2.94
N PRO A 163 -16.27 15.93 -3.37
CA PRO A 163 -14.93 16.42 -3.67
C PRO A 163 -14.95 17.62 -4.61
N SER A 164 -13.91 18.45 -4.56
CA SER A 164 -13.81 19.57 -5.47
C SER A 164 -13.77 19.10 -6.93
N ASN A 165 -14.21 19.95 -7.87
CA ASN A 165 -14.17 19.60 -9.29
C ASN A 165 -12.74 19.34 -9.85
N GLU A 166 -11.72 19.71 -9.09
CA GLU A 166 -10.30 19.47 -9.41
C GLU A 166 -9.83 18.08 -8.98
N ILE A 167 -10.62 17.40 -8.15
CA ILE A 167 -10.31 16.07 -7.61
C ILE A 167 -11.34 15.08 -8.12
N ARG A 168 -10.87 14.01 -8.72
CA ARG A 168 -11.73 12.88 -9.10
C ARG A 168 -11.73 11.84 -7.99
N THR A 169 -12.89 11.28 -7.77
CA THR A 169 -13.02 10.09 -6.93
C THR A 169 -13.71 8.98 -7.72
N GLY A 170 -13.07 7.82 -7.76
CA GLY A 170 -13.64 6.60 -8.34
C GLY A 170 -14.48 5.78 -7.36
N ILE A 171 -14.56 6.22 -6.11
CA ILE A 171 -15.18 5.48 -5.01
C ILE A 171 -16.62 5.08 -5.33
N LYS A 172 -17.43 6.02 -5.84
CA LYS A 172 -18.82 5.74 -6.21
C LYS A 172 -18.89 4.70 -7.32
N HIS A 173 -18.04 4.83 -8.33
CA HIS A 173 -17.99 3.88 -9.46
C HIS A 173 -17.57 2.47 -8.98
N TYR A 174 -16.64 2.39 -8.05
CA TYR A 174 -16.21 1.13 -7.46
C TYR A 174 -17.33 0.48 -6.63
N ARG A 175 -18.02 1.25 -5.80
CA ARG A 175 -19.20 0.81 -5.05
C ARG A 175 -20.29 0.29 -5.98
N ASP A 176 -20.65 1.06 -7.02
CA ASP A 176 -21.71 0.71 -7.96
C ASP A 176 -21.37 -0.56 -8.75
N LYS A 177 -20.11 -0.70 -9.16
CA LYS A 177 -19.62 -1.87 -9.92
C LYS A 177 -19.60 -3.15 -9.09
N ASN A 178 -19.27 -3.03 -7.81
CA ASN A 178 -19.05 -4.18 -6.93
C ASN A 178 -20.20 -4.45 -5.95
N ALA A 179 -21.22 -3.61 -5.90
CA ALA A 179 -22.36 -3.72 -4.99
C ALA A 179 -23.12 -5.07 -5.11
N ASN A 180 -23.02 -5.74 -6.25
CA ASN A 180 -23.68 -7.02 -6.53
C ASN A 180 -22.73 -8.24 -6.47
N ASN A 181 -21.42 -8.06 -6.26
CA ASN A 181 -20.42 -9.13 -6.34
C ASN A 181 -20.01 -9.67 -4.94
N HIS A 182 -20.93 -9.65 -3.97
CA HIS A 182 -20.63 -10.16 -2.64
C HIS A 182 -20.42 -11.67 -2.63
N HIS A 183 -19.22 -12.09 -2.23
CA HIS A 183 -18.86 -13.39 -1.66
C HIS A 183 -18.58 -14.60 -2.56
N GLU A 184 -18.79 -14.58 -3.87
CA GLU A 184 -18.52 -15.80 -4.64
C GLU A 184 -17.06 -15.92 -5.15
N ASP A 185 -16.36 -14.79 -5.33
CA ASP A 185 -14.97 -14.77 -5.80
C ASP A 185 -14.01 -14.07 -4.84
N LEU A 186 -13.83 -14.66 -3.65
CA LEU A 186 -12.74 -14.25 -2.77
C LEU A 186 -11.39 -14.51 -3.48
N ASP A 187 -10.55 -13.49 -3.54
CA ASP A 187 -9.17 -13.68 -3.99
C ASP A 187 -8.45 -14.63 -3.03
N ARG A 188 -7.88 -15.70 -3.57
CA ARG A 188 -7.12 -16.69 -2.79
C ARG A 188 -5.67 -16.64 -3.21
N ARG A 189 -4.80 -16.40 -2.24
CA ARG A 189 -3.35 -16.35 -2.44
C ARG A 189 -2.64 -17.23 -1.45
N LYS A 190 -1.44 -17.70 -1.81
CA LYS A 190 -0.53 -18.31 -0.85
C LYS A 190 -0.17 -17.27 0.22
N LEU A 191 -0.16 -17.71 1.48
CA LEU A 191 0.36 -16.88 2.57
C LEU A 191 1.85 -16.57 2.39
N VAL A 192 2.62 -17.57 1.93
CA VAL A 192 4.02 -17.38 1.59
C VAL A 192 4.12 -17.08 0.11
N GLY A 193 4.47 -15.84 -0.21
CA GLY A 193 4.78 -15.38 -1.56
C GLY A 193 6.26 -15.50 -1.89
N VAL A 194 6.58 -15.31 -3.19
CA VAL A 194 7.96 -15.23 -3.67
C VAL A 194 8.15 -13.85 -4.29
N HIS A 195 9.15 -13.14 -3.83
CA HIS A 195 9.45 -11.80 -4.32
C HIS A 195 9.93 -11.87 -5.78
N PRO A 196 9.30 -11.12 -6.70
CA PRO A 196 9.51 -11.33 -8.14
C PRO A 196 10.89 -10.87 -8.62
N VAL A 197 11.54 -9.94 -7.93
CA VAL A 197 12.84 -9.41 -8.36
C VAL A 197 13.99 -10.27 -7.89
N ASP A 198 13.98 -10.74 -6.64
CA ASP A 198 15.11 -11.44 -6.03
C ASP A 198 14.82 -12.89 -5.60
N GLY A 199 13.56 -13.32 -5.69
CA GLY A 199 13.15 -14.70 -5.39
C GLY A 199 13.08 -15.03 -3.89
N ARG A 200 13.27 -14.06 -3.00
CA ARG A 200 13.11 -14.27 -1.56
C ARG A 200 11.64 -14.55 -1.22
N GLU A 201 11.41 -15.43 -0.28
CA GLU A 201 10.07 -15.68 0.23
C GLU A 201 9.67 -14.63 1.28
N TYR A 202 8.36 -14.33 1.35
CA TYR A 202 7.80 -13.39 2.30
C TYR A 202 6.43 -13.84 2.81
N LEU A 203 6.02 -13.34 3.99
CA LEU A 203 4.67 -13.55 4.51
C LEU A 203 3.74 -12.45 4.01
N TYR A 204 2.75 -12.84 3.19
CA TYR A 204 1.73 -11.90 2.75
C TYR A 204 0.77 -11.60 3.89
N PHE A 205 0.63 -10.33 4.27
CA PHE A 205 -0.30 -9.91 5.32
C PHE A 205 -0.89 -8.52 5.02
N CYS A 206 -2.18 -8.48 4.83
CA CYS A 206 -2.93 -7.26 4.60
C CYS A 206 -4.15 -7.25 5.53
N VAL A 207 -4.06 -6.55 6.66
CA VAL A 207 -5.05 -6.58 7.74
C VAL A 207 -6.46 -6.28 7.24
N PRO A 208 -6.68 -5.17 6.51
CA PRO A 208 -8.03 -4.77 6.14
C PRO A 208 -8.72 -5.75 5.17
N PHE A 209 -7.95 -6.47 4.35
CA PHE A 209 -8.54 -7.31 3.30
C PHE A 209 -8.59 -8.80 3.63
N MET A 210 -7.88 -9.24 4.67
CA MET A 210 -7.83 -10.65 5.04
C MET A 210 -9.07 -11.08 5.83
N VAL A 211 -9.98 -11.78 5.16
CA VAL A 211 -11.28 -12.23 5.71
C VAL A 211 -11.34 -13.72 6.02
N GLY A 212 -10.32 -14.49 5.69
CA GLY A 212 -10.26 -15.92 5.97
C GLY A 212 -8.93 -16.54 5.58
N ALA A 213 -8.77 -17.81 5.93
CA ALA A 213 -7.64 -18.63 5.48
C ALA A 213 -8.06 -20.09 5.35
N SER A 214 -7.27 -20.85 4.59
CA SER A 214 -7.35 -22.32 4.51
C SER A 214 -5.99 -22.91 4.79
N ARG A 215 -5.95 -24.06 5.47
CA ARG A 215 -4.73 -24.85 5.65
C ARG A 215 -4.86 -26.16 4.89
N ASN A 216 -3.94 -26.42 3.98
CA ASN A 216 -3.98 -27.63 3.10
C ASN A 216 -5.36 -27.80 2.41
N GLY A 217 -5.95 -26.69 1.96
CA GLY A 217 -7.24 -26.67 1.27
C GLY A 217 -8.47 -26.72 2.21
N VAL A 218 -8.30 -26.89 3.52
CA VAL A 218 -9.39 -26.91 4.49
C VAL A 218 -9.56 -25.51 5.09
N ARG A 219 -10.75 -24.91 4.93
CA ARG A 219 -11.05 -23.57 5.44
C ARG A 219 -11.03 -23.58 6.96
N LEU A 220 -10.37 -22.60 7.54
CA LEU A 220 -10.38 -22.37 8.98
C LEU A 220 -11.77 -21.89 9.44
N THR A 221 -12.18 -22.32 10.63
CA THR A 221 -13.31 -21.74 11.33
C THR A 221 -12.98 -20.29 11.75
N ASN A 222 -13.99 -19.49 12.09
CA ASN A 222 -13.76 -18.12 12.55
C ASN A 222 -12.85 -18.05 13.79
N HIS A 223 -12.95 -19.03 14.68
CA HIS A 223 -12.12 -19.12 15.87
C HIS A 223 -10.65 -19.42 15.51
N GLU A 224 -10.41 -20.42 14.66
CA GLU A 224 -9.06 -20.76 14.18
C GLU A 224 -8.45 -19.63 13.38
N PHE A 225 -9.24 -18.97 12.54
CA PHE A 225 -8.77 -17.82 11.75
C PHE A 225 -8.36 -16.65 12.63
N LYS A 226 -9.09 -16.37 13.71
CA LYS A 226 -8.69 -15.35 14.68
C LYS A 226 -7.33 -15.66 15.29
N HIS A 227 -7.14 -16.88 15.79
CA HIS A 227 -5.84 -17.32 16.34
C HIS A 227 -4.72 -17.27 15.31
N PHE A 228 -5.01 -17.63 14.07
CA PHE A 228 -4.06 -17.54 12.98
C PHE A 228 -3.66 -16.08 12.70
N LYS A 229 -4.61 -15.13 12.66
CA LYS A 229 -4.30 -13.70 12.52
C LYS A 229 -3.46 -13.19 13.69
N ASP A 230 -3.78 -13.56 14.91
CA ASP A 230 -3.02 -13.18 16.11
C ASP A 230 -1.58 -13.72 16.05
N ASP A 231 -1.39 -14.95 15.58
CA ASP A 231 -0.09 -15.58 15.41
C ASP A 231 0.75 -14.87 14.31
N LEU A 232 0.14 -14.53 13.18
CA LEU A 232 0.77 -13.74 12.12
C LEU A 232 1.17 -12.36 12.64
N TRP A 233 0.28 -11.69 13.36
CA TRP A 233 0.55 -10.38 13.94
C TRP A 233 1.78 -10.41 14.86
N GLN A 234 1.82 -11.35 15.80
CA GLN A 234 2.94 -11.53 16.72
C GLN A 234 4.24 -11.94 16.01
N THR A 235 4.12 -12.58 14.85
CA THR A 235 5.27 -13.00 14.06
C THR A 235 5.87 -11.83 13.30
N LEU A 236 5.04 -11.04 12.63
CA LEU A 236 5.44 -9.95 11.73
C LEU A 236 5.86 -8.68 12.48
N PHE A 237 4.99 -8.19 13.37
CA PHE A 237 5.14 -6.83 13.92
C PHE A 237 6.08 -6.78 15.14
N LYS A 238 7.28 -7.26 14.95
CA LYS A 238 8.39 -7.10 15.91
C LYS A 238 9.21 -5.88 15.54
N SER A 239 9.62 -5.10 16.52
CA SER A 239 10.37 -3.86 16.30
C SER A 239 11.63 -4.03 15.42
N LYS A 240 12.26 -5.19 15.44
CA LYS A 240 13.44 -5.48 14.62
C LYS A 240 13.18 -5.57 13.12
N TYR A 241 11.91 -5.78 12.70
CA TYR A 241 11.49 -5.81 11.30
C TYR A 241 10.85 -4.50 10.86
N MET A 242 10.64 -3.58 11.79
CA MET A 242 9.97 -2.31 11.53
C MET A 242 10.98 -1.20 11.33
N GLN A 243 10.69 -0.38 10.33
CA GLN A 243 11.39 0.87 10.07
C GLN A 243 10.34 1.99 10.05
N HIS A 244 10.74 3.19 10.46
CA HIS A 244 9.84 4.33 10.56
C HIS A 244 10.45 5.53 9.84
N HIS A 245 9.61 6.26 9.11
CA HIS A 245 10.00 7.50 8.48
C HIS A 245 9.05 8.62 8.90
N VAL A 246 9.61 9.73 9.35
CA VAL A 246 8.88 10.98 9.62
C VAL A 246 9.08 11.89 8.42
N PHE A 247 8.00 12.16 7.69
CA PHE A 247 8.06 12.95 6.48
C PHE A 247 8.45 14.41 6.75
N ARG A 248 9.27 14.95 5.86
CA ARG A 248 9.58 16.37 5.74
C ARG A 248 9.20 16.84 4.34
N ARG A 249 8.83 18.09 4.20
CA ARG A 249 8.58 18.66 2.88
C ARG A 249 9.78 18.43 1.95
N GLY A 250 9.51 17.93 0.76
CA GLY A 250 10.52 17.57 -0.23
C GLY A 250 11.06 16.14 -0.10
N ASP A 251 10.56 15.34 0.84
CA ASP A 251 10.92 13.91 0.88
C ASP A 251 10.17 13.14 -0.20
N ILE A 252 10.91 12.36 -0.99
CA ILE A 252 10.37 11.28 -1.81
C ILE A 252 10.76 9.97 -1.15
N LEU A 253 9.79 9.25 -0.63
CA LEU A 253 9.96 7.89 -0.15
C LEU A 253 9.55 6.94 -1.27
N ILE A 254 10.42 6.01 -1.61
CA ILE A 254 10.18 4.96 -2.62
C ILE A 254 10.29 3.64 -1.87
N MET A 255 9.26 2.83 -1.93
CA MET A 255 9.17 1.54 -1.20
C MET A 255 8.71 0.41 -2.10
N ASP A 256 9.08 -0.77 -1.68
CA ASP A 256 8.68 -2.06 -2.25
C ASP A 256 7.45 -2.61 -1.52
#